data_44f45fe1c7fdddcdc238c23ddfcc16bd
#
_entry.id   44f45fe1c7fdddcdc238c23ddfcc16bd
#
_cell.length_a   1.000
_cell.length_b   1.000
_cell.length_c   1.000
_cell.angle_alpha   90.00
_cell.angle_beta   90.00
_cell.angle_gamma   90.00
#
_symmetry.space_group_name_H-M   'P 1'
#
loop_
_entity.id
_entity.type
_entity.pdbx_description
1 polymer ?
#
loop_
_entity_poly.entity_id
_entity_poly.type
_entity_poly.pdbx_seq_one_letter_code
_entity_poly.pdbx_strand_id
1 'polypeptide(L)'
;MRAFDPRPEAAEFWRRVGEAEPFPRELRRPVTNTLPVAVVHLPRLTISDASAWLSERGVEGTLTAADRPLRGCLVAHRGHGFIFLDGGLEPDEERVTLSHEVSHFVRHYERRRVAAARKMGPAILEALDGDRPLTAAERVSAVLRDIPVGVYRHTMGRDGAGRPDAHTMELEAEADLLGFELLAPSWRVAKSSMPGADCRELLQVAYGFPSESALAWARWIDARRAPDPFLARLEVAAKKVSD
;
A
#
# COMPACT_ATOMS: atom_id res chain seq x y z
N MET A 1 -19.22 -2.68 -6.59
CA MET A 1 -18.08 -1.76 -6.27
C MET A 1 -17.12 -1.72 -7.45
N ARG A 2 -16.61 -0.57 -7.87
CA ARG A 2 -15.55 -0.52 -8.90
C ARG A 2 -14.28 -1.09 -8.30
N ALA A 3 -13.63 -2.02 -9.00
CA ALA A 3 -12.32 -2.53 -8.60
C ALA A 3 -11.32 -1.36 -8.47
N PHE A 4 -10.48 -1.40 -7.45
CA PHE A 4 -9.44 -0.39 -7.22
C PHE A 4 -8.44 -0.34 -8.38
N ASP A 5 -8.15 0.87 -8.86
CA ASP A 5 -7.11 1.14 -9.86
C ASP A 5 -5.97 1.93 -9.19
N PRO A 6 -4.77 1.34 -9.02
CA PRO A 6 -3.67 1.98 -8.32
C PRO A 6 -2.96 3.08 -9.13
N ARG A 7 -3.14 3.09 -10.47
CA ARG A 7 -2.38 3.96 -11.39
C ARG A 7 -2.47 5.45 -11.09
N PRO A 8 -3.65 6.03 -10.80
CA PRO A 8 -3.75 7.46 -10.51
C PRO A 8 -3.02 7.88 -9.23
N GLU A 9 -3.08 7.04 -8.19
CA GLU A 9 -2.42 7.33 -6.90
C GLU A 9 -0.90 7.19 -7.00
N ALA A 10 -0.41 6.18 -7.70
CA ALA A 10 1.01 6.01 -7.97
C ALA A 10 1.56 7.15 -8.85
N ALA A 11 0.82 7.58 -9.88
CA ALA A 11 1.21 8.72 -10.70
C ALA A 11 1.28 10.02 -9.89
N GLU A 12 0.34 10.25 -8.99
CA GLU A 12 0.34 11.41 -8.10
C GLU A 12 1.54 11.39 -7.15
N PHE A 13 1.87 10.23 -6.55
CA PHE A 13 3.06 10.07 -5.71
C PHE A 13 4.33 10.45 -6.48
N TRP A 14 4.55 9.87 -7.66
CA TRP A 14 5.74 10.13 -8.47
C TRP A 14 5.80 11.56 -9.00
N ARG A 15 4.66 12.20 -9.25
CA ARG A 15 4.60 13.63 -9.58
C ARG A 15 5.06 14.51 -8.41
N ARG A 16 4.75 14.12 -7.16
CA ARG A 16 5.25 14.81 -5.94
C ARG A 16 6.75 14.62 -5.74
N VAL A 17 7.27 13.45 -6.08
CA VAL A 17 8.72 13.15 -6.02
C VAL A 17 9.50 13.99 -7.04
N GLY A 18 8.94 14.21 -8.23
CA GLY A 18 9.53 15.05 -9.28
C GLY A 18 10.55 14.37 -10.19
N GLU A 19 11.26 13.38 -9.70
CA GLU A 19 12.27 12.62 -10.45
C GLU A 19 11.87 11.16 -10.61
N ALA A 20 12.19 10.57 -11.78
CA ALA A 20 11.96 9.15 -12.01
C ALA A 20 13.14 8.34 -11.49
N GLU A 21 12.89 7.51 -10.48
CA GLU A 21 13.87 6.55 -10.00
C GLU A 21 14.17 5.46 -11.05
N PRO A 22 15.45 5.02 -11.19
CA PRO A 22 15.80 3.89 -12.04
C PRO A 22 15.17 2.59 -11.52
N PHE A 23 15.11 1.57 -12.36
CA PHE A 23 14.66 0.24 -11.94
C PHE A 23 15.85 -0.67 -11.61
N PRO A 24 15.75 -1.51 -10.60
CA PRO A 24 14.68 -1.56 -9.57
C PRO A 24 14.58 -0.25 -8.78
N ARG A 25 13.36 0.23 -8.52
CA ARG A 25 13.13 1.49 -7.79
C ARG A 25 13.44 1.34 -6.31
N GLU A 26 14.18 2.31 -5.77
CA GLU A 26 14.43 2.45 -4.34
C GLU A 26 13.51 3.52 -3.76
N LEU A 27 12.56 3.11 -2.92
CA LEU A 27 11.52 4.02 -2.41
C LEU A 27 11.94 4.82 -1.17
N ARG A 28 12.97 4.39 -0.45
CA ARG A 28 13.32 5.00 0.84
C ARG A 28 13.52 6.50 0.73
N ARG A 29 14.41 6.94 -0.15
CA ARG A 29 14.70 8.37 -0.35
C ARG A 29 13.51 9.14 -0.91
N PRO A 30 12.81 8.71 -1.96
CA PRO A 30 11.58 9.35 -2.42
C PRO A 30 10.53 9.53 -1.31
N VAL A 31 10.29 8.48 -0.52
CA VAL A 31 9.31 8.47 0.57
C VAL A 31 9.66 9.50 1.65
N THR A 32 10.87 9.43 2.19
CA THR A 32 11.30 10.32 3.29
C THR A 32 11.41 11.78 2.88
N ASN A 33 11.66 12.07 1.60
CA ASN A 33 11.73 13.44 1.09
C ASN A 33 10.36 14.03 0.73
N THR A 34 9.36 13.18 0.46
CA THR A 34 8.07 13.62 -0.10
C THR A 34 6.93 13.50 0.89
N LEU A 35 7.00 12.52 1.78
CA LEU A 35 5.99 12.24 2.79
C LEU A 35 6.52 12.54 4.21
N PRO A 36 5.66 12.93 5.14
CA PRO A 36 6.02 13.09 6.54
C PRO A 36 6.16 11.71 7.23
N VAL A 37 7.09 10.89 6.74
CA VAL A 37 7.27 9.51 7.18
C VAL A 37 8.73 9.26 7.53
N ALA A 38 8.96 8.60 8.67
CA ALA A 38 10.24 8.01 9.05
C ALA A 38 10.25 6.51 8.78
N VAL A 39 11.32 6.00 8.16
CA VAL A 39 11.55 4.56 7.95
C VAL A 39 12.58 4.06 8.97
N VAL A 40 12.18 3.11 9.77
CA VAL A 40 12.94 2.56 10.91
C VAL A 40 13.22 1.08 10.68
N HIS A 41 14.49 0.68 10.76
CA HIS A 41 14.87 -0.75 10.73
C HIS A 41 15.10 -1.25 12.15
N LEU A 42 14.47 -2.36 12.48
CA LEU A 42 14.73 -3.09 13.73
C LEU A 42 15.34 -4.45 13.40
N PRO A 43 16.39 -4.89 14.12
CA PRO A 43 17.10 -6.15 13.80
C PRO A 43 16.19 -7.38 13.75
N ARG A 44 15.15 -7.39 14.54
CA ARG A 44 13.98 -8.29 14.51
C ARG A 44 12.78 -7.44 14.82
N LEU A 45 11.85 -7.40 13.90
CA LEU A 45 10.66 -6.60 14.09
C LEU A 45 9.55 -7.45 14.70
N THR A 46 9.14 -7.07 15.91
CA THR A 46 7.92 -7.57 16.55
C THR A 46 7.00 -6.41 16.91
N ILE A 47 5.77 -6.71 17.30
CA ILE A 47 4.82 -5.71 17.80
C ILE A 47 5.37 -5.04 19.07
N SER A 48 6.01 -5.81 19.95
CA SER A 48 6.62 -5.30 21.18
C SER A 48 7.80 -4.38 20.90
N ASP A 49 8.67 -4.72 19.94
CA ASP A 49 9.83 -3.90 19.58
C ASP A 49 9.40 -2.55 19.00
N ALA A 50 8.43 -2.56 18.08
CA ALA A 50 7.86 -1.33 17.53
C ALA A 50 7.20 -0.47 18.62
N SER A 51 6.46 -1.08 19.54
CA SER A 51 5.82 -0.39 20.66
C SER A 51 6.85 0.23 21.61
N ALA A 52 7.92 -0.50 21.95
CA ALA A 52 9.01 -0.01 22.80
C ALA A 52 9.70 1.19 22.15
N TRP A 53 10.04 1.08 20.86
CA TRP A 53 10.68 2.17 20.12
C TRP A 53 9.84 3.45 20.10
N LEU A 54 8.51 3.33 19.91
CA LEU A 54 7.57 4.47 19.95
C LEU A 54 7.47 5.08 21.34
N SER A 55 7.36 4.24 22.38
CA SER A 55 7.24 4.69 23.78
C SER A 55 8.46 5.46 24.25
N GLU A 56 9.68 5.00 23.89
CA GLU A 56 10.94 5.70 24.19
C GLU A 56 10.99 7.11 23.59
N ARG A 57 10.19 7.38 22.56
CA ARG A 57 10.13 8.69 21.86
C ARG A 57 8.88 9.49 22.19
N GLY A 58 8.14 9.06 23.21
CA GLY A 58 6.92 9.75 23.66
C GLY A 58 5.75 9.69 22.67
N VAL A 59 5.79 8.77 21.71
CA VAL A 59 4.64 8.52 20.83
C VAL A 59 3.67 7.62 21.59
N GLU A 60 2.59 8.22 22.07
CA GLU A 60 1.54 7.48 22.80
C GLU A 60 0.81 6.51 21.88
N GLY A 61 0.59 5.31 22.37
CA GLY A 61 -0.23 4.30 21.69
C GLY A 61 0.47 2.97 21.50
N THR A 62 0.37 2.10 22.49
CA THR A 62 0.77 0.69 22.40
C THR A 62 0.05 -0.03 21.26
N LEU A 63 0.79 -0.79 20.48
CA LEU A 63 0.22 -1.75 19.55
C LEU A 63 -0.45 -2.86 20.40
N THR A 64 -1.77 -2.96 20.34
CA THR A 64 -2.57 -3.84 21.23
C THR A 64 -2.72 -5.26 20.68
N ALA A 65 -2.07 -5.62 19.59
CA ALA A 65 -2.10 -6.97 19.04
C ALA A 65 -1.16 -7.91 19.82
N ALA A 66 -1.44 -9.21 19.78
CA ALA A 66 -0.56 -10.22 20.34
C ALA A 66 0.85 -10.13 19.70
N ASP A 67 1.89 -10.25 20.52
CA ASP A 67 3.26 -10.13 20.04
C ASP A 67 3.59 -11.23 19.03
N ARG A 68 4.12 -10.81 17.88
CA ARG A 68 4.51 -11.70 16.80
C ARG A 68 5.54 -11.03 15.90
N PRO A 69 6.33 -11.82 15.16
CA PRO A 69 7.21 -11.31 14.13
C PRO A 69 6.40 -10.59 13.02
N LEU A 70 6.95 -9.49 12.53
CA LEU A 70 6.41 -8.70 11.42
C LEU A 70 7.52 -8.54 10.37
N ARG A 71 7.13 -8.41 9.09
CA ARG A 71 8.03 -7.96 8.03
C ARG A 71 8.09 -6.44 7.96
N GLY A 72 6.93 -5.81 8.14
CA GLY A 72 6.76 -4.37 8.25
C GLY A 72 5.53 -4.04 9.07
N CYS A 73 5.44 -2.79 9.50
CA CYS A 73 4.20 -2.20 10.01
C CYS A 73 4.25 -0.67 9.94
N LEU A 74 3.08 -0.07 9.80
CA LEU A 74 2.89 1.37 9.82
C LEU A 74 2.19 1.79 11.12
N VAL A 75 2.76 2.80 11.77
CA VAL A 75 2.07 3.57 12.81
C VAL A 75 2.02 5.02 12.36
N ALA A 76 0.84 5.62 12.32
CA ALA A 76 0.71 7.01 11.92
C ALA A 76 -0.12 7.80 12.94
N HIS A 77 0.35 9.01 13.25
CA HIS A 77 -0.25 9.90 14.23
C HIS A 77 0.03 11.36 13.87
N ARG A 78 -0.96 12.24 14.04
CA ARG A 78 -0.85 13.70 13.83
C ARG A 78 -0.25 14.08 12.47
N GLY A 79 -0.64 13.35 11.42
CA GLY A 79 -0.15 13.59 10.07
C GLY A 79 1.20 12.97 9.74
N HIS A 80 1.90 12.35 10.68
CA HIS A 80 3.19 11.70 10.49
C HIS A 80 3.08 10.19 10.51
N GLY A 81 3.99 9.49 9.84
CA GLY A 81 4.07 8.03 9.81
C GLY A 81 5.42 7.51 10.27
N PHE A 82 5.39 6.37 10.97
CA PHE A 82 6.57 5.55 11.26
C PHE A 82 6.38 4.20 10.58
N ILE A 83 7.20 3.93 9.60
CA ILE A 83 7.25 2.63 8.91
C ILE A 83 8.40 1.84 9.52
N PHE A 84 8.06 0.74 10.17
CA PHE A 84 9.04 -0.20 10.71
C PHE A 84 9.26 -1.32 9.71
N LEU A 85 10.51 -1.71 9.51
CA LEU A 85 10.93 -2.82 8.65
C LEU A 85 11.79 -3.77 9.45
N ASP A 86 11.63 -5.07 9.23
CA ASP A 86 12.51 -6.09 9.79
C ASP A 86 13.89 -6.00 9.11
N GLY A 87 14.94 -5.95 9.93
CA GLY A 87 16.31 -5.84 9.44
C GLY A 87 16.88 -7.12 8.83
N GLY A 88 16.14 -8.21 8.90
CA GLY A 88 16.50 -9.50 8.28
C GLY A 88 15.91 -9.72 6.90
N LEU A 89 15.18 -8.72 6.33
CA LEU A 89 14.60 -8.84 4.99
C LEU A 89 15.69 -8.81 3.91
N GLU A 90 15.52 -9.64 2.89
CA GLU A 90 16.31 -9.52 1.67
C GLU A 90 15.94 -8.20 0.92
N PRO A 91 16.85 -7.62 0.14
CA PRO A 91 16.63 -6.30 -0.49
C PRO A 91 15.38 -6.19 -1.35
N ASP A 92 15.00 -7.23 -2.05
CA ASP A 92 13.78 -7.27 -2.86
C ASP A 92 12.51 -7.38 -2.01
N GLU A 93 12.56 -8.12 -0.92
CA GLU A 93 11.50 -8.21 0.07
C GLU A 93 11.33 -6.88 0.82
N GLU A 94 12.44 -6.23 1.21
CA GLU A 94 12.40 -4.90 1.85
C GLU A 94 11.71 -3.87 0.95
N ARG A 95 12.05 -3.82 -0.35
CA ARG A 95 11.42 -2.90 -1.31
C ARG A 95 9.90 -3.09 -1.39
N VAL A 96 9.47 -4.34 -1.50
CA VAL A 96 8.03 -4.66 -1.57
C VAL A 96 7.34 -4.35 -0.25
N THR A 97 7.94 -4.71 0.88
CA THR A 97 7.38 -4.41 2.21
C THR A 97 7.28 -2.89 2.42
N LEU A 98 8.33 -2.13 2.10
CA LEU A 98 8.30 -0.67 2.21
C LEU A 98 7.20 -0.07 1.33
N SER A 99 7.08 -0.52 0.08
CA SER A 99 6.05 -0.01 -0.84
C SER A 99 4.63 -0.30 -0.34
N HIS A 100 4.42 -1.45 0.29
CA HIS A 100 3.16 -1.83 0.92
C HIS A 100 2.80 -0.89 2.09
N GLU A 101 3.72 -0.65 3.02
CA GLU A 101 3.48 0.24 4.16
C GLU A 101 3.30 1.71 3.74
N VAL A 102 4.05 2.16 2.72
CA VAL A 102 3.84 3.47 2.09
C VAL A 102 2.43 3.59 1.51
N SER A 103 1.93 2.53 0.90
CA SER A 103 0.59 2.49 0.32
C SER A 103 -0.49 2.62 1.39
N HIS A 104 -0.32 1.98 2.55
CA HIS A 104 -1.19 2.19 3.70
C HIS A 104 -1.17 3.64 4.17
N PHE A 105 0.01 4.26 4.27
CA PHE A 105 0.13 5.66 4.67
C PHE A 105 -0.58 6.58 3.68
N VAL A 106 -0.27 6.50 2.40
CA VAL A 106 -0.83 7.40 1.37
C VAL A 106 -2.33 7.22 1.22
N ARG A 107 -2.80 5.97 1.08
CA ARG A 107 -4.18 5.67 0.75
C ARG A 107 -5.11 5.63 1.95
N HIS A 108 -4.71 4.93 3.02
CA HIS A 108 -5.62 4.64 4.14
C HIS A 108 -5.49 5.65 5.27
N TYR A 109 -4.39 6.41 5.33
CA TYR A 109 -4.19 7.45 6.33
C TYR A 109 -4.24 8.86 5.73
N GLU A 110 -3.24 9.27 4.93
CA GLU A 110 -3.10 10.65 4.43
C GLU A 110 -4.32 11.09 3.63
N ARG A 111 -4.72 10.31 2.63
CA ARG A 111 -5.82 10.66 1.72
C ARG A 111 -7.15 10.82 2.45
N ARG A 112 -7.44 9.94 3.43
CA ARG A 112 -8.67 10.03 4.23
C ARG A 112 -8.70 11.30 5.08
N ARG A 113 -7.57 11.68 5.68
CA ARG A 113 -7.43 12.92 6.45
C ARG A 113 -7.62 14.15 5.57
N VAL A 114 -6.98 14.18 4.41
CA VAL A 114 -7.12 15.27 3.42
C VAL A 114 -8.58 15.40 2.95
N ALA A 115 -9.25 14.29 2.68
CA ALA A 115 -10.66 14.30 2.28
C ALA A 115 -11.57 14.81 3.40
N ALA A 116 -11.33 14.42 4.66
CA ALA A 116 -12.07 14.92 5.81
C ALA A 116 -11.86 16.43 6.01
N ALA A 117 -10.61 16.90 6.00
CA ALA A 117 -10.28 18.31 6.16
C ALA A 117 -10.89 19.17 5.03
N ARG A 118 -10.89 18.67 3.79
CA ARG A 118 -11.48 19.37 2.65
C ARG A 118 -13.01 19.52 2.77
N LYS A 119 -13.71 18.53 3.32
CA LYS A 119 -15.18 18.53 3.43
C LYS A 119 -15.70 19.17 4.72
N MET A 120 -14.96 19.05 5.82
CA MET A 120 -15.44 19.47 7.15
C MET A 120 -14.64 20.64 7.73
N GLY A 121 -13.63 21.11 6.99
CA GLY A 121 -12.71 22.15 7.45
C GLY A 121 -11.52 21.57 8.24
N PRO A 122 -10.40 22.33 8.37
CA PRO A 122 -9.16 21.84 8.98
C PRO A 122 -9.28 21.48 10.46
N ALA A 123 -10.23 22.05 11.20
CA ALA A 123 -10.45 21.75 12.61
C ALA A 123 -10.83 20.28 12.89
N ILE A 124 -11.29 19.53 11.87
CA ILE A 124 -11.54 18.09 12.01
C ILE A 124 -10.26 17.30 12.32
N LEU A 125 -9.11 17.81 11.92
CA LEU A 125 -7.82 17.13 12.16
C LEU A 125 -7.53 16.99 13.65
N GLU A 126 -7.88 17.96 14.49
CA GLU A 126 -7.77 17.88 15.94
C GLU A 126 -8.57 16.67 16.52
N ALA A 127 -9.78 16.45 15.98
CA ALA A 127 -10.58 15.33 16.40
C ALA A 127 -10.03 13.99 15.87
N LEU A 128 -9.51 13.97 14.62
CA LEU A 128 -8.86 12.79 14.06
C LEU A 128 -7.55 12.45 14.77
N ASP A 129 -6.86 13.43 15.33
CA ASP A 129 -5.65 13.24 16.12
C ASP A 129 -5.92 12.87 17.58
N GLY A 130 -7.20 12.90 18.01
CA GLY A 130 -7.60 12.57 19.36
C GLY A 130 -7.46 13.72 20.36
N ASP A 131 -7.11 14.94 19.90
CA ASP A 131 -6.92 16.12 20.75
C ASP A 131 -8.26 16.66 21.29
N ARG A 132 -9.36 16.35 20.63
CA ARG A 132 -10.73 16.60 21.09
C ARG A 132 -11.70 15.49 20.67
N PRO A 133 -12.82 15.32 21.37
CA PRO A 133 -13.85 14.40 20.92
C PRO A 133 -14.53 14.89 19.64
N LEU A 134 -15.03 13.94 18.82
CA LEU A 134 -15.90 14.24 17.69
C LEU A 134 -17.23 14.85 18.19
N THR A 135 -17.71 15.92 17.56
CA THR A 135 -19.05 16.45 17.76
C THR A 135 -20.12 15.47 17.26
N ALA A 136 -21.38 15.67 17.64
CA ALA A 136 -22.48 14.84 17.17
C ALA A 136 -22.61 14.85 15.64
N ALA A 137 -22.46 16.03 15.00
CA ALA A 137 -22.52 16.17 13.55
C ALA A 137 -21.36 15.46 12.85
N GLU A 138 -20.15 15.56 13.39
CA GLU A 138 -18.97 14.86 12.88
C GLU A 138 -19.14 13.33 12.97
N ARG A 139 -19.67 12.80 14.07
CA ARG A 139 -19.95 11.36 14.24
C ARG A 139 -20.94 10.82 13.20
N VAL A 140 -21.91 11.60 12.81
CA VAL A 140 -22.93 11.21 11.82
C VAL A 140 -22.42 11.37 10.38
N SER A 141 -21.32 12.10 10.16
CA SER A 141 -20.81 12.35 8.82
C SER A 141 -20.31 11.07 8.13
N ALA A 142 -20.85 10.79 6.94
CA ALA A 142 -20.40 9.69 6.09
C ALA A 142 -18.93 9.83 5.65
N VAL A 143 -18.36 11.06 5.73
CA VAL A 143 -16.96 11.33 5.38
C VAL A 143 -16.00 10.70 6.37
N LEU A 144 -16.43 10.59 7.65
CA LEU A 144 -15.60 10.00 8.70
C LEU A 144 -15.80 8.48 8.84
N ARG A 145 -16.63 7.87 7.98
CA ARG A 145 -16.76 6.42 7.97
C ARG A 145 -15.40 5.79 7.66
N ASP A 146 -14.99 4.87 8.50
CA ASP A 146 -13.71 4.14 8.37
C ASP A 146 -12.44 5.00 8.50
N ILE A 147 -12.54 6.24 9.01
CA ILE A 147 -11.38 7.03 9.40
C ILE A 147 -11.12 6.81 10.89
N PRO A 148 -9.97 6.20 11.26
CA PRO A 148 -9.64 6.02 12.66
C PRO A 148 -9.39 7.36 13.36
N VAL A 149 -9.87 7.49 14.60
CA VAL A 149 -9.56 8.63 15.47
C VAL A 149 -8.38 8.24 16.37
N GLY A 150 -7.43 9.14 16.51
CA GLY A 150 -6.20 8.89 17.26
C GLY A 150 -5.10 8.24 16.42
N VAL A 151 -4.31 7.39 17.05
CA VAL A 151 -3.18 6.72 16.39
C VAL A 151 -3.69 5.69 15.38
N TYR A 152 -3.33 5.85 14.11
CA TYR A 152 -3.55 4.84 13.07
C TYR A 152 -2.48 3.76 13.18
N ARG A 153 -2.91 2.52 13.23
CA ARG A 153 -2.03 1.36 13.30
C ARG A 153 -2.41 0.40 12.20
N HIS A 154 -1.47 0.08 11.36
CA HIS A 154 -1.60 -1.03 10.44
C HIS A 154 -0.83 -2.21 11.01
N THR A 155 -1.55 -3.10 11.64
CA THR A 155 -1.09 -4.44 12.02
C THR A 155 -2.20 -5.36 11.57
N MET A 156 -1.99 -6.12 10.52
CA MET A 156 -2.99 -6.99 9.92
C MET A 156 -3.99 -7.53 10.96
N GLY A 157 -5.21 -6.96 10.99
CA GLY A 157 -6.28 -7.34 11.92
C GLY A 157 -6.71 -8.78 11.70
N ARG A 158 -7.01 -9.52 12.78
CA ARG A 158 -7.46 -10.90 12.72
C ARG A 158 -8.77 -11.06 13.48
N ASP A 159 -9.67 -11.90 12.97
CA ASP A 159 -10.88 -12.31 13.66
C ASP A 159 -10.54 -13.23 14.86
N GLY A 160 -11.56 -13.62 15.64
CA GLY A 160 -11.39 -14.52 16.78
C GLY A 160 -10.86 -15.93 16.43
N ALA A 161 -10.81 -16.28 15.13
CA ALA A 161 -10.22 -17.49 14.59
C ALA A 161 -8.80 -17.26 14.03
N GLY A 162 -8.25 -16.06 14.18
CA GLY A 162 -6.91 -15.68 13.69
C GLY A 162 -6.85 -15.40 12.20
N ARG A 163 -7.98 -15.23 11.51
CA ARG A 163 -8.05 -14.90 10.08
C ARG A 163 -8.29 -13.40 9.88
N PRO A 164 -7.73 -12.78 8.82
CA PRO A 164 -8.10 -11.42 8.47
C PRO A 164 -9.60 -11.33 8.14
N ASP A 165 -10.28 -10.31 8.64
CA ASP A 165 -11.65 -10.03 8.21
C ASP A 165 -11.70 -9.51 6.75
N ALA A 166 -12.89 -9.52 6.14
CA ALA A 166 -13.05 -9.14 4.73
C ALA A 166 -12.62 -7.69 4.44
N HIS A 167 -12.84 -6.77 5.39
CA HIS A 167 -12.43 -5.37 5.25
C HIS A 167 -10.91 -5.23 5.31
N THR A 168 -10.26 -5.91 6.26
CA THR A 168 -8.80 -5.96 6.34
C THR A 168 -8.21 -6.54 5.05
N MET A 169 -8.76 -7.64 4.54
CA MET A 169 -8.30 -8.23 3.26
C MET A 169 -8.42 -7.26 2.08
N GLU A 170 -9.47 -6.43 2.04
CA GLU A 170 -9.63 -5.40 1.00
C GLU A 170 -8.54 -4.32 1.11
N LEU A 171 -8.28 -3.82 2.32
CA LEU A 171 -7.21 -2.84 2.56
C LEU A 171 -5.83 -3.36 2.20
N GLU A 172 -5.53 -4.62 2.57
CA GLU A 172 -4.28 -5.29 2.19
C GLU A 172 -4.12 -5.40 0.67
N ALA A 173 -5.17 -5.87 -0.02
CA ALA A 173 -5.16 -5.99 -1.47
C ALA A 173 -4.97 -4.63 -2.18
N GLU A 174 -5.58 -3.57 -1.66
CA GLU A 174 -5.39 -2.21 -2.18
C GLU A 174 -3.96 -1.71 -1.95
N ALA A 175 -3.38 -1.99 -0.78
CA ALA A 175 -1.99 -1.62 -0.46
C ALA A 175 -0.99 -2.38 -1.33
N ASP A 176 -1.19 -3.68 -1.53
CA ASP A 176 -0.37 -4.48 -2.45
C ASP A 176 -0.39 -3.91 -3.87
N LEU A 177 -1.59 -3.65 -4.41
CA LEU A 177 -1.74 -3.13 -5.77
C LEU A 177 -1.07 -1.76 -5.94
N LEU A 178 -1.23 -0.85 -4.97
CA LEU A 178 -0.58 0.46 -5.02
C LEU A 178 0.94 0.32 -4.87
N GLY A 179 1.41 -0.51 -3.94
CA GLY A 179 2.83 -0.77 -3.73
C GLY A 179 3.51 -1.33 -4.98
N PHE A 180 2.86 -2.29 -5.65
CA PHE A 180 3.37 -2.86 -6.88
C PHE A 180 3.41 -1.82 -8.03
N GLU A 181 2.37 -1.00 -8.17
CA GLU A 181 2.34 0.06 -9.19
C GLU A 181 3.42 1.14 -8.92
N LEU A 182 3.72 1.45 -7.65
CA LEU A 182 4.82 2.34 -7.28
C LEU A 182 6.17 1.79 -7.75
N LEU A 183 6.42 0.49 -7.58
CA LEU A 183 7.67 -0.17 -7.94
C LEU A 183 7.77 -0.47 -9.44
N ALA A 184 6.70 -0.96 -10.05
CA ALA A 184 6.67 -1.40 -11.44
C ALA A 184 5.37 -0.96 -12.13
N PRO A 185 5.36 0.20 -12.80
CA PRO A 185 4.16 0.71 -13.46
C PRO A 185 3.56 -0.30 -14.44
N SER A 186 2.31 -0.69 -14.21
CA SER A 186 1.63 -1.76 -14.96
C SER A 186 1.62 -1.54 -16.46
N TRP A 187 1.45 -0.28 -16.91
CA TRP A 187 1.47 0.06 -18.33
C TRP A 187 2.84 -0.21 -18.98
N ARG A 188 3.93 0.04 -18.22
CA ARG A 188 5.30 -0.17 -18.69
C ARG A 188 5.62 -1.66 -18.77
N VAL A 189 5.28 -2.41 -17.74
CA VAL A 189 5.43 -3.88 -17.72
C VAL A 189 4.64 -4.50 -18.86
N ALA A 190 3.36 -4.12 -19.02
CA ALA A 190 2.50 -4.63 -20.09
C ALA A 190 3.05 -4.35 -21.49
N LYS A 191 3.72 -3.22 -21.71
CA LYS A 191 4.35 -2.87 -22.99
C LYS A 191 5.62 -3.67 -23.27
N SER A 192 6.34 -4.11 -22.24
CA SER A 192 7.68 -4.69 -22.34
C SER A 192 7.70 -6.21 -22.17
N SER A 193 6.55 -6.86 -21.99
CA SER A 193 6.46 -8.32 -21.79
C SER A 193 5.24 -8.92 -22.48
N MET A 194 5.32 -10.21 -22.78
CA MET A 194 4.16 -11.04 -23.14
C MET A 194 3.41 -11.47 -21.86
N PRO A 195 2.11 -11.86 -21.95
CA PRO A 195 1.38 -12.39 -20.81
C PRO A 195 2.00 -13.66 -20.22
N GLY A 196 1.79 -13.87 -18.92
CA GLY A 196 2.20 -15.11 -18.24
C GLY A 196 3.62 -15.12 -17.73
N ALA A 197 4.40 -16.15 -18.07
CA ALA A 197 5.74 -16.37 -17.54
C ALA A 197 6.72 -15.25 -17.85
N ASP A 198 6.65 -14.68 -19.04
CA ASP A 198 7.49 -13.56 -19.48
C ASP A 198 7.25 -12.30 -18.63
N CYS A 199 5.99 -11.98 -18.34
CA CYS A 199 5.64 -10.87 -17.46
C CYS A 199 6.22 -11.06 -16.04
N ARG A 200 6.12 -12.28 -15.48
CA ARG A 200 6.66 -12.58 -14.15
C ARG A 200 8.18 -12.49 -14.14
N GLU A 201 8.86 -13.05 -15.14
CA GLU A 201 10.31 -13.01 -15.25
C GLU A 201 10.84 -11.58 -15.36
N LEU A 202 10.19 -10.75 -16.20
CA LEU A 202 10.52 -9.33 -16.30
C LEU A 202 10.40 -8.61 -14.95
N LEU A 203 9.33 -8.89 -14.18
CA LEU A 203 9.14 -8.29 -12.85
C LEU A 203 10.24 -8.70 -11.87
N GLN A 204 10.70 -9.94 -11.91
CA GLN A 204 11.79 -10.41 -11.05
C GLN A 204 13.13 -9.80 -11.47
N VAL A 205 13.48 -9.89 -12.74
CA VAL A 205 14.81 -9.54 -13.24
C VAL A 205 15.02 -8.02 -13.36
N ALA A 206 14.06 -7.32 -13.95
CA ALA A 206 14.21 -5.88 -14.22
C ALA A 206 13.65 -4.97 -13.12
N TYR A 207 12.65 -5.44 -12.37
CA TYR A 207 12.01 -4.65 -11.33
C TYR A 207 12.33 -5.13 -9.90
N GLY A 208 13.05 -6.25 -9.75
CA GLY A 208 13.51 -6.77 -8.47
C GLY A 208 12.38 -7.22 -7.54
N PHE A 209 11.37 -7.88 -8.07
CA PHE A 209 10.27 -8.43 -7.27
C PHE A 209 10.61 -9.82 -6.74
N PRO A 210 10.26 -10.14 -5.47
CA PRO A 210 10.20 -11.51 -5.01
C PRO A 210 9.22 -12.34 -5.85
N SER A 211 9.45 -13.64 -5.95
CA SER A 211 8.69 -14.54 -6.84
C SER A 211 7.17 -14.50 -6.63
N GLU A 212 6.72 -14.45 -5.38
CA GLU A 212 5.28 -14.41 -5.06
C GLU A 212 4.64 -13.09 -5.48
N SER A 213 5.27 -11.96 -5.16
CA SER A 213 4.80 -10.62 -5.53
C SER A 213 4.82 -10.43 -7.05
N ALA A 214 5.87 -10.93 -7.73
CA ALA A 214 5.93 -10.93 -9.19
C ALA A 214 4.77 -11.69 -9.83
N LEU A 215 4.43 -12.86 -9.29
CA LEU A 215 3.29 -13.66 -9.77
C LEU A 215 1.95 -12.95 -9.54
N ALA A 216 1.75 -12.36 -8.36
CA ALA A 216 0.53 -11.63 -8.03
C ALA A 216 0.35 -10.42 -8.97
N TRP A 217 1.41 -9.64 -9.17
CA TRP A 217 1.36 -8.46 -10.04
C TRP A 217 1.20 -8.82 -11.52
N ALA A 218 1.90 -9.84 -12.01
CA ALA A 218 1.74 -10.33 -13.37
C ALA A 218 0.29 -10.73 -13.66
N ARG A 219 -0.35 -11.51 -12.77
CA ARG A 219 -1.76 -11.90 -12.89
C ARG A 219 -2.70 -10.71 -12.97
N TRP A 220 -2.47 -9.69 -12.15
CA TRP A 220 -3.29 -8.48 -12.17
C TRP A 220 -3.14 -7.69 -13.47
N ILE A 221 -1.90 -7.56 -13.98
CA ILE A 221 -1.60 -6.90 -15.25
C ILE A 221 -2.23 -7.67 -16.41
N ASP A 222 -2.02 -8.97 -16.47
CA ASP A 222 -2.51 -9.81 -17.56
C ASP A 222 -4.05 -9.82 -17.65
N ALA A 223 -4.73 -9.84 -16.50
CA ALA A 223 -6.18 -9.74 -16.45
C ALA A 223 -6.75 -8.41 -17.00
N ARG A 224 -5.91 -7.39 -17.14
CA ARG A 224 -6.27 -6.04 -17.62
C ARG A 224 -5.68 -5.68 -18.96
N ARG A 225 -4.90 -6.55 -19.56
CA ARG A 225 -4.44 -6.37 -20.95
C ARG A 225 -5.65 -6.37 -21.88
N ALA A 226 -5.70 -5.40 -22.79
CA ALA A 226 -6.62 -5.53 -23.91
C ALA A 226 -6.26 -6.78 -24.71
N PRO A 227 -7.23 -7.56 -25.18
CA PRO A 227 -6.95 -8.69 -26.09
C PRO A 227 -6.12 -8.17 -27.26
N ASP A 228 -5.05 -8.91 -27.60
CA ASP A 228 -4.27 -8.60 -28.79
C ASP A 228 -5.21 -8.59 -30.01
N PRO A 229 -5.30 -7.47 -30.76
CA PRO A 229 -6.21 -7.36 -31.90
C PRO A 229 -5.98 -8.45 -32.95
N PHE A 230 -4.77 -8.97 -33.07
CA PHE A 230 -4.42 -10.05 -33.98
C PHE A 230 -4.96 -11.39 -33.44
N LEU A 231 -4.71 -11.71 -32.17
CA LEU A 231 -5.26 -12.94 -31.53
C LEU A 231 -6.79 -12.93 -31.50
N ALA A 232 -7.40 -11.80 -31.18
CA ALA A 232 -8.86 -11.66 -31.22
C ALA A 232 -9.43 -11.91 -32.63
N ARG A 233 -8.74 -11.50 -33.69
CA ARG A 233 -9.12 -11.80 -35.08
C ARG A 233 -8.95 -13.28 -35.43
N LEU A 234 -7.88 -13.93 -34.95
CA LEU A 234 -7.65 -15.35 -35.13
C LEU A 234 -8.71 -16.20 -34.43
N GLU A 235 -9.11 -15.85 -33.20
CA GLU A 235 -10.16 -16.52 -32.47
C GLU A 235 -11.52 -16.41 -33.18
N VAL A 236 -11.84 -15.22 -33.72
CA VAL A 236 -13.05 -15.01 -34.51
C VAL A 236 -13.01 -15.82 -35.82
N ALA A 237 -11.84 -15.89 -36.49
CA ALA A 237 -11.68 -16.68 -37.71
C ALA A 237 -11.78 -18.20 -37.45
N ALA A 238 -11.17 -18.68 -36.34
CA ALA A 238 -11.23 -20.08 -35.95
C ALA A 238 -12.68 -20.53 -35.61
N LYS A 239 -13.45 -19.69 -34.92
CA LYS A 239 -14.88 -19.97 -34.67
C LYS A 239 -15.71 -20.09 -35.95
N LYS A 240 -15.44 -19.24 -36.96
CA LYS A 240 -16.15 -19.25 -38.24
C LYS A 240 -15.84 -20.47 -39.09
N VAL A 241 -14.76 -21.20 -38.84
CA VAL A 241 -14.39 -22.44 -39.57
C VAL A 241 -14.97 -23.69 -38.88
N SER A 242 -15.43 -23.55 -37.63
CA SER A 242 -15.97 -24.64 -36.82
C SER A 242 -17.51 -24.71 -36.83
N ASP A 243 -18.16 -23.68 -37.38
CA ASP A 243 -19.62 -23.62 -37.69
C ASP A 243 -19.83 -23.89 -39.18
#